data_f866366383b5eba9ab5f84d2cdba241a
#
_entry.id   f866366383b5eba9ab5f84d2cdba241a
#
_cell.length_a   1.000
_cell.length_b   1.000
_cell.length_c   1.000
_cell.angle_alpha   90.00
_cell.angle_beta   90.00
_cell.angle_gamma   90.00
#
_symmetry.space_group_name_H-M   'P 1'
#
loop_
_entity.id
_entity.type
_entity.pdbx_description
1 polymer ?
#
loop_
_entity_poly.entity_id
_entity_poly.type
_entity_poly.pdbx_seq_one_letter_code
_entity_poly.pdbx_strand_id
1 'polypeptide(L)'
;MVLLGALLVAYSEAMTAWLVMICGGAFVLAGGLSLLGWMVQRKEARVAPLYPLVGVGSALFGLMLLIFPNSFITALMYLLAVVLLVAGTVQCYSFWDMRRKGVSVHAACYIVPLLTLGVGLYILTAPTLTASLPFILMGAVCILHGLMDLITVILVWRRNRQLKKEETRVVVTEVEQLP
;
A
#
# COMPACT_ATOMS: atom_id res chain seq x y z
N MET A 1 14.47 -1.28 8.04
CA MET A 1 13.36 -0.39 7.62
C MET A 1 13.83 0.77 6.75
N VAL A 2 14.85 1.57 7.14
CA VAL A 2 15.32 2.73 6.35
C VAL A 2 15.79 2.36 4.94
N LEU A 3 16.61 1.31 4.80
CA LEU A 3 17.08 0.83 3.50
C LEU A 3 15.94 0.38 2.59
N LEU A 4 14.93 -0.28 3.16
CA LEU A 4 13.76 -0.76 2.42
C LEU A 4 12.88 0.41 1.97
N GLY A 5 12.71 1.42 2.82
CA GLY A 5 12.00 2.65 2.47
C GLY A 5 12.72 3.45 1.38
N ALA A 6 14.05 3.57 1.47
CA ALA A 6 14.86 4.24 0.44
C ALA A 6 14.78 3.50 -0.92
N LEU A 7 14.81 2.16 -0.90
CA LEU A 7 14.66 1.35 -2.11
C LEU A 7 13.27 1.54 -2.75
N LEU A 8 12.21 1.56 -1.94
CA LEU A 8 10.84 1.80 -2.39
C LEU A 8 10.68 3.17 -3.06
N VAL A 9 11.29 4.21 -2.51
CA VAL A 9 11.25 5.55 -3.12
C VAL A 9 12.05 5.60 -4.41
N ALA A 10 13.26 5.03 -4.42
CA ALA A 10 14.16 5.07 -5.57
C ALA A 10 13.63 4.28 -6.78
N TYR A 11 12.93 3.16 -6.54
CA TYR A 11 12.41 2.26 -7.58
C TYR A 11 10.89 2.23 -7.64
N SER A 12 10.20 3.30 -7.21
CA SER A 12 8.73 3.37 -7.12
C SER A 12 8.02 3.06 -8.44
N GLU A 13 8.54 3.53 -9.57
CA GLU A 13 7.97 3.25 -10.90
C GLU A 13 8.15 1.78 -11.30
N ALA A 14 9.35 1.22 -11.09
CA ALA A 14 9.61 -0.18 -11.36
C ALA A 14 8.75 -1.09 -10.47
N MET A 15 8.58 -0.76 -9.19
CA MET A 15 7.76 -1.52 -8.25
C MET A 15 6.30 -1.60 -8.69
N THR A 16 5.74 -0.51 -9.23
CA THR A 16 4.38 -0.52 -9.79
C THR A 16 4.24 -1.52 -10.93
N ALA A 17 5.17 -1.52 -11.87
CA ALA A 17 5.18 -2.44 -13.01
C ALA A 17 5.39 -3.90 -12.55
N TRP A 18 6.33 -4.15 -11.63
CA TRP A 18 6.59 -5.46 -11.06
C TRP A 18 5.36 -6.04 -10.35
N LEU A 19 4.63 -5.21 -9.58
CA LEU A 19 3.43 -5.64 -8.88
C LEU A 19 2.34 -6.10 -9.86
N VAL A 20 2.13 -5.34 -10.95
CA VAL A 20 1.18 -5.72 -12.00
C VAL A 20 1.62 -7.00 -12.71
N MET A 21 2.92 -7.16 -12.98
CA MET A 21 3.45 -8.40 -13.59
C MET A 21 3.29 -9.61 -12.66
N ILE A 22 3.53 -9.46 -11.35
CA ILE A 22 3.33 -10.54 -10.37
C ILE A 22 1.84 -10.92 -10.32
N CYS A 23 0.94 -9.95 -10.26
CA CYS A 23 -0.50 -10.21 -10.32
C CYS A 23 -0.88 -10.91 -11.63
N GLY A 24 -0.38 -10.44 -12.78
CA GLY A 24 -0.59 -11.06 -14.09
C GLY A 24 -0.13 -12.52 -14.11
N GLY A 25 1.07 -12.78 -13.59
CA GLY A 25 1.61 -14.14 -13.43
C GLY A 25 0.74 -15.04 -12.56
N ALA A 26 0.24 -14.51 -11.44
CA ALA A 26 -0.68 -15.25 -10.55
C ALA A 26 -2.00 -15.59 -11.27
N PHE A 27 -2.55 -14.66 -12.06
CA PHE A 27 -3.76 -14.93 -12.87
C PHE A 27 -3.52 -15.98 -13.96
N VAL A 28 -2.37 -15.95 -14.64
CA VAL A 28 -1.99 -16.97 -15.64
C VAL A 28 -1.86 -18.33 -14.96
N LEU A 29 -1.19 -18.41 -13.82
CA LEU A 29 -1.03 -19.66 -13.08
C LEU A 29 -2.37 -20.20 -12.58
N ALA A 30 -3.22 -19.35 -11.99
CA ALA A 30 -4.55 -19.75 -11.52
C ALA A 30 -5.43 -20.22 -12.68
N GLY A 31 -5.42 -19.50 -13.81
CA GLY A 31 -6.14 -19.88 -15.04
C GLY A 31 -5.63 -21.19 -15.62
N GLY A 32 -4.31 -21.38 -15.70
CA GLY A 32 -3.66 -22.60 -16.17
C GLY A 32 -3.98 -23.81 -15.29
N LEU A 33 -3.89 -23.67 -13.97
CA LEU A 33 -4.27 -24.73 -13.03
C LEU A 33 -5.76 -25.10 -13.13
N SER A 34 -6.63 -24.10 -13.33
CA SER A 34 -8.07 -24.31 -13.53
C SER A 34 -8.35 -25.14 -14.80
N LEU A 35 -7.63 -24.82 -15.89
CA LEU A 35 -7.74 -25.57 -17.16
C LEU A 35 -7.20 -27.01 -17.04
N LEU A 36 -6.05 -27.17 -16.38
CA LEU A 36 -5.48 -28.49 -16.11
C LEU A 36 -6.43 -29.34 -15.24
N GLY A 37 -6.98 -28.74 -14.18
CA GLY A 37 -7.97 -29.42 -13.32
C GLY A 37 -9.19 -29.86 -14.11
N TRP A 38 -9.71 -29.05 -15.02
CA TRP A 38 -10.81 -29.41 -15.89
C TRP A 38 -10.45 -30.57 -16.85
N MET A 39 -9.23 -30.52 -17.42
CA MET A 39 -8.79 -31.63 -18.33
C MET A 39 -8.68 -32.96 -17.60
N VAL A 40 -8.20 -32.96 -16.36
CA VAL A 40 -8.07 -34.19 -15.55
C VAL A 40 -9.44 -34.70 -15.09
N GLN A 41 -10.35 -33.82 -14.67
CA GLN A 41 -11.69 -34.19 -14.16
C GLN A 41 -12.74 -34.42 -15.23
N ARG A 42 -12.42 -34.20 -16.52
CA ARG A 42 -13.35 -34.39 -17.66
C ARG A 42 -13.94 -35.78 -17.75
N LYS A 43 -13.33 -36.76 -17.10
CA LYS A 43 -13.80 -38.16 -17.07
C LYS A 43 -14.93 -38.42 -16.05
N GLU A 44 -15.15 -37.53 -15.08
CA GLU A 44 -16.17 -37.67 -14.02
C GLU A 44 -17.32 -36.66 -14.20
N ALA A 45 -17.86 -36.58 -15.36
CA ALA A 45 -19.19 -36.16 -15.87
C ALA A 45 -20.09 -35.19 -15.06
N ARG A 46 -19.59 -34.35 -14.12
CA ARG A 46 -20.44 -33.38 -13.39
C ARG A 46 -19.81 -32.01 -13.10
N VAL A 47 -18.78 -31.60 -13.86
CA VAL A 47 -18.21 -30.26 -13.69
C VAL A 47 -19.02 -29.29 -14.53
N ALA A 48 -19.57 -28.26 -13.89
CA ALA A 48 -20.34 -27.22 -14.56
C ALA A 48 -19.56 -26.61 -15.74
N PRO A 49 -20.20 -26.33 -16.89
CA PRO A 49 -19.54 -25.83 -18.11
C PRO A 49 -18.87 -24.44 -17.92
N LEU A 50 -19.10 -23.77 -16.79
CA LEU A 50 -18.51 -22.50 -16.42
C LEU A 50 -17.02 -22.58 -16.01
N TYR A 51 -16.54 -23.74 -15.57
CA TYR A 51 -15.15 -23.90 -15.10
C TYR A 51 -14.10 -23.62 -16.18
N PRO A 52 -14.17 -24.14 -17.39
CA PRO A 52 -13.20 -23.84 -18.44
C PRO A 52 -13.28 -22.38 -18.89
N LEU A 53 -14.46 -21.78 -18.89
CA LEU A 53 -14.65 -20.37 -19.27
C LEU A 53 -13.92 -19.41 -18.30
N VAL A 54 -14.03 -19.66 -17.01
CA VAL A 54 -13.33 -18.90 -15.97
C VAL A 54 -11.82 -19.09 -16.08
N GLY A 55 -11.35 -20.33 -16.32
CA GLY A 55 -9.93 -20.62 -16.49
C GLY A 55 -9.30 -19.91 -17.69
N VAL A 56 -9.98 -19.97 -18.86
CA VAL A 56 -9.54 -19.26 -20.06
C VAL A 56 -9.58 -17.75 -19.85
N GLY A 57 -10.65 -17.20 -19.27
CA GLY A 57 -10.78 -15.77 -18.98
C GLY A 57 -9.68 -15.27 -18.05
N SER A 58 -9.39 -16.01 -16.98
CA SER A 58 -8.31 -15.67 -16.04
C SER A 58 -6.92 -15.71 -16.70
N ALA A 59 -6.65 -16.74 -17.50
CA ALA A 59 -5.39 -16.88 -18.22
C ALA A 59 -5.18 -15.75 -19.25
N LEU A 60 -6.21 -15.42 -20.04
CA LEU A 60 -6.16 -14.32 -21.01
C LEU A 60 -5.97 -12.97 -20.32
N PHE A 61 -6.69 -12.73 -19.23
CA PHE A 61 -6.55 -11.51 -18.47
C PHE A 61 -5.14 -11.37 -17.88
N GLY A 62 -4.60 -12.45 -17.28
CA GLY A 62 -3.23 -12.47 -16.78
C GLY A 62 -2.20 -12.24 -17.88
N LEU A 63 -2.40 -12.82 -19.06
CA LEU A 63 -1.52 -12.61 -20.21
C LEU A 63 -1.55 -11.15 -20.68
N MET A 64 -2.73 -10.53 -20.71
CA MET A 64 -2.89 -9.12 -21.03
C MET A 64 -2.13 -8.20 -20.07
N LEU A 65 -2.16 -8.51 -18.75
CA LEU A 65 -1.39 -7.78 -17.74
C LEU A 65 0.12 -7.92 -17.95
N LEU A 66 0.60 -9.09 -18.37
CA LEU A 66 2.02 -9.35 -18.62
C LEU A 66 2.54 -8.63 -19.87
N ILE A 67 1.72 -8.58 -20.93
CA ILE A 67 2.12 -7.98 -22.22
C ILE A 67 2.03 -6.44 -22.17
N PHE A 68 1.00 -5.90 -21.52
CA PHE A 68 0.71 -4.46 -21.50
C PHE A 68 0.55 -3.90 -20.07
N PRO A 69 1.55 -4.04 -19.18
CA PRO A 69 1.42 -3.60 -17.79
C PRO A 69 1.16 -2.09 -17.67
N ASN A 70 1.82 -1.28 -18.47
CA ASN A 70 1.68 0.19 -18.43
C ASN A 70 0.28 0.67 -18.86
N SER A 71 -0.31 0.04 -19.86
CA SER A 71 -1.68 0.36 -20.30
C SER A 71 -2.70 0.03 -19.21
N PHE A 72 -2.49 -1.08 -18.51
CA PHE A 72 -3.35 -1.48 -17.42
C PHE A 72 -3.21 -0.55 -16.21
N ILE A 73 -1.98 -0.16 -15.85
CA ILE A 73 -1.73 0.84 -14.80
C ILE A 73 -2.43 2.15 -15.14
N THR A 74 -2.30 2.62 -16.37
CA THR A 74 -2.95 3.85 -16.84
C THR A 74 -4.47 3.76 -16.74
N ALA A 75 -5.07 2.65 -17.17
CA ALA A 75 -6.51 2.41 -17.08
C ALA A 75 -7.00 2.40 -15.62
N LEU A 76 -6.25 1.74 -14.71
CA LEU A 76 -6.57 1.75 -13.28
C LEU A 76 -6.48 3.16 -12.68
N MET A 77 -5.50 3.96 -13.10
CA MET A 77 -5.37 5.35 -12.63
C MET A 77 -6.53 6.22 -13.09
N TYR A 78 -7.00 6.07 -14.32
CA TYR A 78 -8.21 6.76 -14.78
C TYR A 78 -9.46 6.33 -13.99
N LEU A 79 -9.60 5.03 -13.73
CA LEU A 79 -10.69 4.52 -12.90
C LEU A 79 -10.62 5.12 -11.48
N LEU A 80 -9.43 5.14 -10.87
CA LEU A 80 -9.20 5.74 -9.56
C LEU A 80 -9.53 7.23 -9.56
N ALA A 81 -9.14 7.98 -10.60
CA ALA A 81 -9.45 9.40 -10.74
C ALA A 81 -10.97 9.65 -10.74
N VAL A 82 -11.73 8.85 -11.52
CA VAL A 82 -13.18 8.94 -11.55
C VAL A 82 -13.79 8.64 -10.18
N VAL A 83 -13.32 7.59 -9.51
CA VAL A 83 -13.80 7.25 -8.15
C VAL A 83 -13.50 8.37 -7.16
N LEU A 84 -12.31 8.98 -7.20
CA LEU A 84 -11.95 10.10 -6.34
C LEU A 84 -12.79 11.35 -6.62
N LEU A 85 -13.10 11.65 -7.88
CA LEU A 85 -13.96 12.76 -8.25
C LEU A 85 -15.40 12.55 -7.75
N VAL A 86 -15.94 11.35 -7.89
CA VAL A 86 -17.26 10.99 -7.35
C VAL A 86 -17.25 11.07 -5.83
N ALA A 87 -16.24 10.49 -5.18
CA ALA A 87 -16.11 10.54 -3.72
C ALA A 87 -15.97 11.97 -3.20
N GLY A 88 -15.16 12.80 -3.85
CA GLY A 88 -14.99 14.22 -3.49
C GLY A 88 -16.28 15.02 -3.64
N THR A 89 -17.06 14.79 -4.70
CA THR A 89 -18.37 15.43 -4.89
C THR A 89 -19.38 15.00 -3.83
N VAL A 90 -19.43 13.71 -3.50
CA VAL A 90 -20.31 13.19 -2.43
C VAL A 90 -19.90 13.77 -1.08
N GLN A 91 -18.62 13.88 -0.78
CA GLN A 91 -18.13 14.51 0.44
C GLN A 91 -18.53 16.00 0.51
N CYS A 92 -18.36 16.76 -0.56
CA CYS A 92 -18.80 18.15 -0.65
C CYS A 92 -20.31 18.29 -0.38
N TYR A 93 -21.12 17.42 -0.99
CA TYR A 93 -22.57 17.41 -0.78
C TYR A 93 -22.93 17.09 0.67
N SER A 94 -22.29 16.12 1.28
CA SER A 94 -22.52 15.74 2.69
C SER A 94 -22.20 16.89 3.65
N PHE A 95 -21.12 17.63 3.40
CA PHE A 95 -20.77 18.80 4.22
C PHE A 95 -21.78 19.95 4.04
N TRP A 96 -22.28 20.16 2.84
CA TRP A 96 -23.31 21.15 2.59
C TRP A 96 -24.60 20.83 3.35
N ASP A 97 -25.02 19.56 3.35
CA ASP A 97 -26.21 19.11 4.07
C ASP A 97 -26.05 19.24 5.60
N MET A 98 -24.87 18.89 6.15
CA MET A 98 -24.57 19.11 7.57
C MET A 98 -24.65 20.59 7.98
N ARG A 99 -24.15 21.48 7.13
CA ARG A 99 -24.23 22.93 7.37
C ARG A 99 -25.66 23.44 7.37
N ARG A 100 -26.50 22.91 6.50
CA ARG A 100 -27.95 23.23 6.48
C ARG A 100 -28.67 22.78 7.75
N LYS A 101 -28.19 21.70 8.37
CA LYS A 101 -28.74 21.15 9.64
C LYS A 101 -28.23 21.87 10.90
N GLY A 102 -27.48 22.96 10.75
CA GLY A 102 -26.99 23.77 11.87
C GLY A 102 -25.84 23.20 12.66
N VAL A 103 -25.18 22.15 12.14
CA VAL A 103 -23.98 21.60 12.77
C VAL A 103 -22.77 22.49 12.43
N SER A 104 -22.11 23.04 13.45
CA SER A 104 -20.90 23.84 13.25
C SER A 104 -19.73 22.95 12.85
N VAL A 105 -19.50 22.83 11.55
CA VAL A 105 -18.37 22.08 11.00
C VAL A 105 -17.16 23.03 10.95
N HIS A 106 -16.03 22.62 11.55
CA HIS A 106 -14.79 23.41 11.48
C HIS A 106 -14.37 23.59 10.02
N ALA A 107 -13.89 24.78 9.68
CA ALA A 107 -13.42 25.10 8.32
C ALA A 107 -12.36 24.10 7.79
N ALA A 108 -11.57 23.48 8.68
CA ALA A 108 -10.62 22.44 8.36
C ALA A 108 -11.25 21.20 7.65
N CYS A 109 -12.52 20.89 7.91
CA CYS A 109 -13.20 19.75 7.28
C CYS A 109 -13.47 19.96 5.77
N TYR A 110 -13.47 21.20 5.27
CA TYR A 110 -13.61 21.47 3.84
C TYR A 110 -12.33 21.21 3.04
N ILE A 111 -11.18 21.18 3.72
CA ILE A 111 -9.88 20.92 3.07
C ILE A 111 -9.85 19.51 2.50
N VAL A 112 -10.42 18.53 3.20
CA VAL A 112 -10.38 17.11 2.79
C VAL A 112 -11.10 16.87 1.45
N PRO A 113 -12.38 17.26 1.26
CA PRO A 113 -13.06 17.10 -0.03
C PRO A 113 -12.39 17.86 -1.17
N LEU A 114 -11.93 19.08 -0.89
CA LEU A 114 -11.24 19.91 -1.88
C LEU A 114 -9.93 19.27 -2.34
N LEU A 115 -9.17 18.70 -1.38
CA LEU A 115 -7.92 18.00 -1.65
C LEU A 115 -8.19 16.71 -2.43
N THR A 116 -9.24 15.96 -2.09
CA THR A 116 -9.65 14.73 -2.80
C THR A 116 -10.03 15.05 -4.26
N LEU A 117 -10.79 16.11 -4.50
CA LEU A 117 -11.12 16.58 -5.86
C LEU A 117 -9.88 17.03 -6.63
N GLY A 118 -8.99 17.80 -5.98
CA GLY A 118 -7.73 18.24 -6.57
C GLY A 118 -6.82 17.08 -6.99
N VAL A 119 -6.68 16.08 -6.12
CA VAL A 119 -5.91 14.86 -6.42
C VAL A 119 -6.55 14.07 -7.56
N GLY A 120 -7.88 13.88 -7.55
CA GLY A 120 -8.59 13.21 -8.64
C GLY A 120 -8.41 13.89 -9.98
N LEU A 121 -8.46 15.23 -10.01
CA LEU A 121 -8.22 16.01 -11.22
C LEU A 121 -6.75 15.92 -11.68
N TYR A 122 -5.80 15.93 -10.75
CA TYR A 122 -4.38 15.79 -11.07
C TYR A 122 -4.06 14.42 -11.68
N ILE A 123 -4.65 13.33 -11.17
CA ILE A 123 -4.49 11.98 -11.71
C ILE A 123 -4.98 11.93 -13.18
N LEU A 124 -6.07 12.63 -13.52
CA LEU A 124 -6.57 12.70 -14.89
C LEU A 124 -5.56 13.32 -15.88
N THR A 125 -4.75 14.27 -15.42
CA THR A 125 -3.75 14.93 -16.28
C THR A 125 -2.45 14.13 -16.43
N ALA A 126 -2.05 13.38 -15.38
CA ALA A 126 -0.79 12.65 -15.35
C ALA A 126 -0.91 11.28 -14.67
N PRO A 127 -1.64 10.32 -15.27
CA PRO A 127 -1.96 9.04 -14.64
C PRO A 127 -0.71 8.19 -14.35
N THR A 128 0.28 8.19 -15.22
CA THR A 128 1.51 7.39 -15.06
C THR A 128 2.40 7.90 -13.93
N LEU A 129 2.51 9.23 -13.79
CA LEU A 129 3.31 9.84 -12.72
C LEU A 129 2.69 9.63 -11.34
N THR A 130 1.36 9.61 -11.27
CA THR A 130 0.64 9.39 -10.01
C THR A 130 0.59 7.93 -9.59
N ALA A 131 0.81 6.98 -10.50
CA ALA A 131 0.83 5.54 -10.19
C ALA A 131 1.95 5.16 -9.21
N SER A 132 3.04 5.90 -9.17
CA SER A 132 4.16 5.69 -8.24
C SER A 132 3.96 6.34 -6.87
N LEU A 133 3.03 7.29 -6.72
CA LEU A 133 2.80 8.02 -5.47
C LEU A 133 2.53 7.12 -4.24
N PRO A 134 1.72 6.06 -4.30
CA PRO A 134 1.51 5.17 -3.16
C PRO A 134 2.82 4.54 -2.66
N PHE A 135 3.72 4.15 -3.57
CA PHE A 135 5.01 3.57 -3.23
C PHE A 135 5.96 4.60 -2.62
N ILE A 136 5.96 5.83 -3.14
CA ILE A 136 6.74 6.94 -2.59
C ILE A 136 6.27 7.28 -1.18
N LEU A 137 4.96 7.38 -0.94
CA LEU A 137 4.39 7.64 0.38
C LEU A 137 4.71 6.50 1.35
N MET A 138 4.53 5.25 0.93
CA MET A 138 4.86 4.08 1.74
C MET A 138 6.34 4.02 2.08
N GLY A 139 7.22 4.32 1.12
CA GLY A 139 8.66 4.42 1.33
C GLY A 139 9.02 5.53 2.32
N ALA A 140 8.41 6.72 2.22
CA ALA A 140 8.61 7.82 3.15
C ALA A 140 8.19 7.45 4.58
N VAL A 141 7.03 6.81 4.75
CA VAL A 141 6.56 6.30 6.05
C VAL A 141 7.52 5.25 6.62
N CYS A 142 8.02 4.32 5.79
CA CYS A 142 9.01 3.33 6.21
C CYS A 142 10.34 3.97 6.66
N ILE A 143 10.78 5.04 5.99
CA ILE A 143 11.97 5.79 6.39
C ILE A 143 11.76 6.46 7.74
N LEU A 144 10.62 7.13 7.94
CA LEU A 144 10.28 7.79 9.20
C LEU A 144 10.21 6.78 10.37
N HIS A 145 9.52 5.64 10.17
CA HIS A 145 9.49 4.57 11.16
C HIS A 145 10.89 4.01 11.45
N GLY A 146 11.69 3.76 10.43
CA GLY A 146 13.04 3.25 10.59
C GLY A 146 13.96 4.23 11.33
N LEU A 147 13.80 5.55 11.14
CA LEU A 147 14.49 6.58 11.90
C LEU A 147 14.07 6.59 13.38
N MET A 148 12.76 6.48 13.66
CA MET A 148 12.24 6.39 15.03
C MET A 148 12.75 5.14 15.75
N ASP A 149 12.79 3.99 15.10
CA ASP A 149 13.34 2.76 15.65
C ASP A 149 14.83 2.93 16.00
N LEU A 150 15.59 3.57 15.12
CA LEU A 150 17.03 3.82 15.33
C LEU A 150 17.26 4.73 16.53
N ILE A 151 16.49 5.81 16.67
CA ILE A 151 16.53 6.72 17.81
C ILE A 151 16.19 5.98 19.09
N THR A 152 15.13 5.15 19.06
CA THR A 152 14.69 4.38 20.23
C THR A 152 15.76 3.39 20.68
N VAL A 153 16.38 2.65 19.76
CA VAL A 153 17.46 1.71 20.06
C VAL A 153 18.67 2.44 20.68
N ILE A 154 19.05 3.59 20.12
CA ILE A 154 20.17 4.38 20.66
C ILE A 154 19.87 4.90 22.07
N LEU A 155 18.63 5.38 22.31
CA LEU A 155 18.20 5.84 23.63
C LEU A 155 18.18 4.72 24.67
N VAL A 156 17.63 3.56 24.32
CA VAL A 156 17.61 2.38 25.20
C VAL A 156 19.03 1.90 25.50
N TRP A 157 19.90 1.89 24.49
CA TRP A 157 21.30 1.47 24.68
C TRP A 157 22.07 2.43 25.60
N ARG A 158 21.86 3.76 25.45
CA ARG A 158 22.43 4.77 26.35
C ARG A 158 21.91 4.61 27.78
N ARG A 159 20.61 4.35 27.96
CA ARG A 159 19.98 4.16 29.27
C ARG A 159 20.50 2.91 29.96
N ASN A 160 20.63 1.80 29.25
CA ASN A 160 21.18 0.56 29.77
C ASN A 160 22.66 0.71 30.19
N ARG A 161 23.44 1.51 29.47
CA ARG A 161 24.82 1.81 29.86
C ARG A 161 24.90 2.63 31.16
N GLN A 162 23.94 3.53 31.38
CA GLN A 162 23.89 4.33 32.61
C GLN A 162 23.47 3.46 33.81
N LEU A 163 22.46 2.63 33.66
CA LEU A 163 22.04 1.70 34.70
C LEU A 163 23.16 0.74 35.11
N LYS A 164 23.89 0.19 34.15
CA LYS A 164 25.04 -0.67 34.44
C LYS A 164 26.18 0.04 35.19
N LYS A 165 26.37 1.34 34.97
CA LYS A 165 27.35 2.15 35.71
C LYS A 165 26.91 2.46 37.12
N GLU A 166 25.61 2.66 37.36
CA GLU A 166 25.04 2.87 38.70
C GLU A 166 25.10 1.57 39.52
N GLU A 167 24.73 0.43 38.91
CA GLU A 167 24.81 -0.88 39.57
C GLU A 167 26.24 -1.24 39.99
N THR A 168 27.21 -0.95 39.13
CA THR A 168 28.65 -1.16 39.46
C THR A 168 29.12 -0.21 40.56
N ARG A 169 28.61 1.03 40.63
CA ARG A 169 28.95 1.97 41.71
C ARG A 169 28.36 1.53 43.04
N VAL A 170 27.12 1.06 43.07
CA VAL A 170 26.45 0.59 44.29
C VAL A 170 27.20 -0.61 44.85
N VAL A 171 27.56 -1.60 44.01
CA VAL A 171 28.33 -2.78 44.44
C VAL A 171 29.70 -2.42 44.99
N VAL A 172 30.41 -1.47 44.38
CA VAL A 172 31.74 -1.02 44.86
C VAL A 172 31.62 -0.32 46.21
N THR A 173 30.58 0.53 46.40
CA THR A 173 30.36 1.22 47.71
C THR A 173 29.94 0.25 48.81
N GLU A 174 29.21 -0.79 48.48
CA GLU A 174 28.79 -1.84 49.45
C GLU A 174 29.96 -2.73 49.88
N VAL A 175 30.89 -3.03 48.95
CA VAL A 175 32.11 -3.78 49.25
C VAL A 175 33.10 -2.96 50.09
N GLU A 176 33.16 -1.64 49.92
CA GLU A 176 34.05 -0.76 50.70
C GLU A 176 33.53 -0.47 52.13
N GLN A 177 32.26 -0.78 52.43
CA GLN A 177 31.67 -0.64 53.76
C GLN A 177 31.70 -1.93 54.58
N LEU A 178 32.22 -3.02 54.07
CA LEU A 178 32.44 -4.26 54.85
C LEU A 178 33.73 -4.15 55.62
N PRO A 179 33.69 -4.28 57.01
CA PRO A 179 34.84 -4.12 57.87
C PRO A 179 35.87 -5.24 57.71
#